data_a12ad6254d74856ad19cfb9c6e158363
#
_entry.id   a12ad6254d74856ad19cfb9c6e158363
#
_cell.length_a   1.000
_cell.length_b   1.000
_cell.length_c   1.000
_cell.angle_alpha   90.00
_cell.angle_beta   90.00
_cell.angle_gamma   90.00
#
_symmetry.space_group_name_H-M   'P 1'
#
loop_
_entity.id
_entity.type
_entity.pdbx_description
1 polymer ?
#
loop_
_entity_poly.entity_id
_entity_poly.type
_entity_poly.pdbx_seq_one_letter_code
_entity_poly.pdbx_strand_id
1 'polypeptide(L)'
;AKVLQIRSVKFAMHYGVPIHVRSSFHEGEGTWVVREEDVMERLVVSGVTYNRNEAKIRVSGVKDVPGAAAKLFGPLSEEGIVVDMIVQNVSQDGSTDMTFTVPREESPRALAITQRVAPQLGSSRVEADPAIAKISIVGLGMKDHAGVAAKMFGVLAREAINIQMITTSEIKISVVIEEKYTELAVRALHA
;
A
#
# COMPACT_ATOMS: atom_id res chain seq x y z
N ALA A 1 -14.84 -3.23 -3.48
CA ALA A 1 -15.98 -4.11 -3.19
C ALA A 1 -15.46 -5.48 -2.76
N LYS A 2 -16.05 -6.08 -1.73
CA LYS A 2 -15.69 -7.44 -1.25
C LYS A 2 -16.57 -8.48 -1.97
N VAL A 3 -16.49 -8.55 -3.29
CA VAL A 3 -17.31 -9.45 -4.10
C VAL A 3 -16.70 -10.85 -4.18
N LEU A 4 -15.37 -10.94 -4.27
CA LEU A 4 -14.66 -12.21 -4.38
C LEU A 4 -13.93 -12.57 -3.09
N GLN A 5 -13.97 -13.83 -2.74
CA GLN A 5 -13.20 -14.38 -1.64
C GLN A 5 -11.75 -14.56 -2.11
N ILE A 6 -10.79 -13.99 -1.35
CA ILE A 6 -9.35 -14.01 -1.70
C ILE A 6 -8.84 -15.43 -1.94
N ARG A 7 -9.30 -16.40 -1.14
CA ARG A 7 -8.91 -17.82 -1.29
C ARG A 7 -9.35 -18.37 -2.65
N SER A 8 -10.58 -18.07 -3.09
CA SER A 8 -11.10 -18.53 -4.39
C SER A 8 -10.30 -17.94 -5.54
N VAL A 9 -9.94 -16.65 -5.46
CA VAL A 9 -9.10 -16.01 -6.48
C VAL A 9 -7.71 -16.63 -6.54
N LYS A 10 -7.08 -16.89 -5.38
CA LYS A 10 -5.76 -17.57 -5.33
C LYS A 10 -5.82 -18.98 -5.92
N PHE A 11 -6.89 -19.72 -5.64
CA PHE A 11 -7.08 -21.07 -6.18
C PHE A 11 -7.25 -21.02 -7.70
N ALA A 12 -8.13 -20.17 -8.20
CA ALA A 12 -8.35 -19.99 -9.63
C ALA A 12 -7.04 -19.59 -10.35
N MET A 13 -6.28 -18.67 -9.77
CA MET A 13 -4.98 -18.25 -10.30
C MET A 13 -3.99 -19.43 -10.34
N HIS A 14 -3.92 -20.24 -9.28
CA HIS A 14 -3.02 -21.42 -9.21
C HIS A 14 -3.34 -22.46 -10.29
N TYR A 15 -4.62 -22.71 -10.55
CA TYR A 15 -5.07 -23.70 -11.54
C TYR A 15 -5.32 -23.11 -12.94
N GLY A 16 -5.07 -21.83 -13.16
CA GLY A 16 -5.28 -21.17 -14.45
C GLY A 16 -6.74 -21.09 -14.89
N VAL A 17 -7.67 -21.02 -13.92
CA VAL A 17 -9.10 -20.97 -14.21
C VAL A 17 -9.56 -19.51 -14.19
N PRO A 18 -10.11 -18.95 -15.31
CA PRO A 18 -10.67 -17.62 -15.31
C PRO A 18 -11.96 -17.57 -14.47
N ILE A 19 -12.18 -16.47 -13.73
CA ILE A 19 -13.39 -16.27 -12.95
C ILE A 19 -14.26 -15.24 -13.67
N HIS A 20 -15.53 -15.56 -13.91
CA HIS A 20 -16.50 -14.62 -14.48
C HIS A 20 -17.48 -14.16 -13.40
N VAL A 21 -17.43 -12.89 -13.06
CA VAL A 21 -18.30 -12.26 -12.06
C VAL A 21 -19.46 -11.57 -12.77
N ARG A 22 -20.69 -11.97 -12.47
CA ARG A 22 -21.91 -11.41 -13.07
C ARG A 22 -22.90 -10.99 -11.99
N SER A 23 -23.80 -10.08 -12.34
CA SER A 23 -24.95 -9.72 -11.51
C SER A 23 -25.98 -10.87 -11.48
N SER A 24 -26.58 -11.09 -10.30
CA SER A 24 -27.73 -12.00 -10.16
C SER A 24 -29.06 -11.31 -10.48
N PHE A 25 -29.08 -10.00 -10.67
CA PHE A 25 -30.30 -9.20 -10.76
C PHE A 25 -30.58 -8.64 -12.17
N HIS A 26 -29.56 -8.57 -13.01
CA HIS A 26 -29.70 -8.05 -14.38
C HIS A 26 -28.68 -8.71 -15.30
N GLU A 27 -29.04 -8.82 -16.55
CA GLU A 27 -28.13 -9.31 -17.59
C GLU A 27 -27.12 -8.24 -17.96
N GLY A 28 -25.86 -8.63 -18.04
CA GLY A 28 -24.73 -7.78 -18.41
C GLY A 28 -23.51 -8.64 -18.64
N GLU A 29 -22.51 -8.09 -19.32
CA GLU A 29 -21.27 -8.80 -19.65
C GLU A 29 -20.50 -9.25 -18.41
N GLY A 30 -20.64 -8.52 -17.29
CA GLY A 30 -19.91 -8.84 -16.05
C GLY A 30 -18.44 -8.48 -16.13
N THR A 31 -17.63 -9.09 -15.26
CA THR A 31 -16.18 -8.85 -15.16
C THR A 31 -15.44 -10.17 -15.17
N TRP A 32 -14.48 -10.31 -16.06
CA TRP A 32 -13.56 -11.42 -16.08
C TRP A 32 -12.35 -11.13 -15.21
N VAL A 33 -11.98 -12.10 -14.34
CA VAL A 33 -10.73 -12.12 -13.61
C VAL A 33 -9.86 -13.20 -14.24
N VAL A 34 -8.83 -12.79 -14.91
CA VAL A 34 -7.92 -13.62 -15.71
C VAL A 34 -6.49 -13.45 -15.23
N ARG A 35 -5.56 -14.27 -15.72
CA ARG A 35 -4.14 -14.06 -15.47
C ARG A 35 -3.65 -12.80 -16.18
N GLU A 36 -2.58 -12.22 -15.65
CA GLU A 36 -1.91 -11.05 -16.23
C GLU A 36 -1.46 -11.31 -17.68
N GLU A 37 -0.93 -12.50 -17.95
CA GLU A 37 -0.46 -12.97 -19.26
C GLU A 37 -1.58 -13.01 -20.33
N ASP A 38 -2.83 -13.16 -19.90
CA ASP A 38 -4.00 -13.27 -20.78
C ASP A 38 -4.59 -11.90 -21.14
N VAL A 39 -4.10 -10.82 -20.53
CA VAL A 39 -4.54 -9.45 -20.78
C VAL A 39 -3.65 -8.84 -21.85
N MET A 40 -4.14 -8.73 -23.08
CA MET A 40 -3.42 -8.05 -24.14
C MET A 40 -3.04 -6.61 -23.71
N GLU A 41 -1.80 -6.21 -23.99
CA GLU A 41 -1.16 -4.90 -23.74
C GLU A 41 -1.98 -3.70 -24.26
N ARG A 42 -3.01 -3.26 -23.55
CA ARG A 42 -3.80 -2.11 -24.03
C ARG A 42 -3.89 -0.92 -23.07
N LEU A 43 -3.64 -1.06 -21.79
CA LEU A 43 -3.73 0.07 -20.85
C LEU A 43 -2.58 -0.01 -19.84
N VAL A 44 -1.69 0.98 -19.89
CA VAL A 44 -0.63 1.16 -18.88
C VAL A 44 -1.21 1.35 -17.48
N VAL A 45 -2.37 2.03 -17.38
CA VAL A 45 -3.15 2.18 -16.15
C VAL A 45 -4.53 1.61 -16.37
N SER A 46 -4.88 0.55 -15.66
CA SER A 46 -6.17 -0.14 -15.75
C SER A 46 -7.19 0.34 -14.73
N GLY A 47 -6.76 0.99 -13.65
CA GLY A 47 -7.68 1.47 -12.63
C GLY A 47 -7.02 2.18 -11.47
N VAL A 48 -7.87 2.83 -10.67
CA VAL A 48 -7.52 3.48 -9.42
C VAL A 48 -8.21 2.76 -8.28
N THR A 49 -7.47 2.39 -7.24
CA THR A 49 -8.01 1.75 -6.04
C THR A 49 -7.62 2.53 -4.80
N TYR A 50 -8.37 2.35 -3.71
CA TYR A 50 -8.01 2.94 -2.44
C TYR A 50 -8.27 1.98 -1.27
N ASN A 51 -7.53 2.20 -0.18
CA ASN A 51 -7.73 1.52 1.10
C ASN A 51 -7.70 2.56 2.23
N ARG A 52 -8.78 2.64 3.02
CA ARG A 52 -8.88 3.49 4.21
C ARG A 52 -8.60 2.74 5.51
N ASN A 53 -8.51 1.41 5.44
CA ASN A 53 -8.27 0.58 6.62
C ASN A 53 -6.77 0.39 6.87
N GLU A 54 -6.03 1.50 6.89
CA GLU A 54 -4.61 1.51 7.22
C GLU A 54 -4.28 2.60 8.23
N ALA A 55 -3.25 2.38 9.01
CA ALA A 55 -2.60 3.35 9.87
C ALA A 55 -1.10 3.33 9.61
N LYS A 56 -0.47 4.50 9.65
CA LYS A 56 0.96 4.67 9.49
C LYS A 56 1.63 4.72 10.86
N ILE A 57 2.72 3.98 11.03
CA ILE A 57 3.59 4.05 12.21
C ILE A 57 4.97 4.49 11.75
N ARG A 58 5.55 5.48 12.45
CA ARG A 58 6.89 6.00 12.22
C ARG A 58 7.75 5.81 13.45
N VAL A 59 8.94 5.28 13.26
CA VAL A 59 9.99 5.13 14.25
C VAL A 59 11.17 5.98 13.81
N SER A 60 11.46 7.04 14.55
CA SER A 60 12.49 8.01 14.17
C SER A 60 13.80 7.79 14.90
N GLY A 61 14.91 8.03 14.22
CA GLY A 61 16.26 7.99 14.81
C GLY A 61 16.72 6.58 15.19
N VAL A 62 16.31 5.57 14.44
CA VAL A 62 16.78 4.18 14.58
C VAL A 62 18.26 4.13 14.16
N LYS A 63 19.12 3.45 14.91
CA LYS A 63 20.50 3.22 14.52
C LYS A 63 20.56 2.39 13.24
N ASP A 64 21.26 2.89 12.22
CA ASP A 64 21.43 2.20 10.94
C ASP A 64 22.52 1.10 11.07
N VAL A 65 22.10 -0.04 11.55
CA VAL A 65 22.95 -1.22 11.74
C VAL A 65 22.26 -2.47 11.18
N PRO A 66 23.04 -3.46 10.71
CA PRO A 66 22.47 -4.73 10.28
C PRO A 66 21.56 -5.36 11.35
N GLY A 67 20.39 -5.80 10.93
CA GLY A 67 19.39 -6.42 11.81
C GLY A 67 18.41 -5.45 12.49
N ALA A 68 18.53 -4.13 12.31
CA ALA A 68 17.58 -3.18 12.87
C ALA A 68 16.13 -3.45 12.40
N ALA A 69 15.90 -3.67 11.12
CA ALA A 69 14.61 -4.03 10.58
C ALA A 69 14.07 -5.35 11.15
N ALA A 70 14.92 -6.39 11.26
CA ALA A 70 14.52 -7.67 11.83
C ALA A 70 14.07 -7.53 13.29
N LYS A 71 14.77 -6.71 14.08
CA LYS A 71 14.38 -6.43 15.49
C LYS A 71 13.07 -5.67 15.58
N LEU A 72 12.78 -4.77 14.64
CA LEU A 72 11.53 -4.02 14.63
C LEU A 72 10.34 -4.87 14.19
N PHE A 73 10.48 -5.60 13.07
CA PHE A 73 9.36 -6.31 12.44
C PHE A 73 9.16 -7.74 12.97
N GLY A 74 10.20 -8.36 13.57
CA GLY A 74 10.07 -9.70 14.17
C GLY A 74 8.95 -9.80 15.18
N PRO A 75 8.93 -8.99 16.24
CA PRO A 75 7.88 -9.01 17.25
C PRO A 75 6.48 -8.69 16.71
N LEU A 76 6.36 -7.86 15.67
CA LEU A 76 5.07 -7.61 14.98
C LEU A 76 4.58 -8.87 14.26
N SER A 77 5.49 -9.57 13.59
CA SER A 77 5.19 -10.83 12.90
C SER A 77 4.81 -11.95 13.86
N GLU A 78 5.52 -12.10 14.99
CA GLU A 78 5.20 -13.07 16.04
C GLU A 78 3.80 -12.89 16.60
N GLU A 79 3.34 -11.64 16.68
CA GLU A 79 2.00 -11.28 17.11
C GLU A 79 0.96 -11.32 15.98
N GLY A 80 1.33 -11.75 14.76
CA GLY A 80 0.45 -11.89 13.61
C GLY A 80 0.03 -10.58 12.95
N ILE A 81 0.71 -9.47 13.24
CA ILE A 81 0.41 -8.17 12.64
C ILE A 81 1.01 -8.11 11.24
N VAL A 82 0.15 -7.90 10.24
CA VAL A 82 0.57 -7.75 8.85
C VAL A 82 1.04 -6.33 8.62
N VAL A 83 2.25 -6.19 8.08
CA VAL A 83 2.81 -4.91 7.62
C VAL A 83 2.71 -4.87 6.10
N ASP A 84 2.20 -3.77 5.53
CA ASP A 84 2.01 -3.65 4.07
C ASP A 84 3.11 -2.80 3.41
N MET A 85 3.15 -1.50 3.69
CA MET A 85 4.19 -0.63 3.15
C MET A 85 5.33 -0.46 4.18
N ILE A 86 6.57 -0.51 3.72
CA ILE A 86 7.75 -0.20 4.53
C ILE A 86 8.62 0.79 3.75
N VAL A 87 8.95 1.91 4.39
CA VAL A 87 9.88 2.92 3.86
C VAL A 87 10.97 3.15 4.91
N GLN A 88 12.22 3.02 4.48
CA GLN A 88 13.39 3.28 5.28
C GLN A 88 14.27 4.28 4.55
N ASN A 89 14.70 5.34 5.23
CA ASN A 89 15.63 6.33 4.70
C ASN A 89 16.87 6.40 5.61
N VAL A 90 18.04 6.29 5.02
CA VAL A 90 19.32 6.45 5.72
C VAL A 90 19.65 7.94 5.81
N SER A 91 19.92 8.43 7.01
CA SER A 91 20.37 9.80 7.26
C SER A 91 21.91 9.86 7.29
N GLN A 92 22.46 11.05 7.10
CA GLN A 92 23.93 11.26 7.08
C GLN A 92 24.60 11.05 8.45
N ASP A 93 23.81 11.09 9.53
CA ASP A 93 24.29 10.92 10.92
C ASP A 93 24.36 9.45 11.38
N GLY A 94 24.15 8.49 10.46
CA GLY A 94 24.12 7.06 10.79
C GLY A 94 22.84 6.60 11.48
N SER A 95 21.80 7.42 11.43
CA SER A 95 20.44 7.04 11.84
C SER A 95 19.56 6.73 10.63
N THR A 96 18.43 6.12 10.87
CA THR A 96 17.38 5.89 9.86
C THR A 96 16.00 6.12 10.48
N ASP A 97 15.08 6.63 9.69
CA ASP A 97 13.66 6.60 10.03
C ASP A 97 13.01 5.39 9.33
N MET A 98 12.25 4.62 10.09
CA MET A 98 11.46 3.53 9.53
C MET A 98 9.98 3.90 9.64
N THR A 99 9.29 3.91 8.50
CA THR A 99 7.85 4.17 8.43
C THR A 99 7.16 2.99 7.77
N PHE A 100 6.08 2.51 8.37
CA PHE A 100 5.33 1.37 7.83
C PHE A 100 3.83 1.54 8.07
N THR A 101 3.02 0.74 7.34
CA THR A 101 1.58 0.72 7.51
C THR A 101 1.10 -0.64 8.01
N VAL A 102 0.05 -0.59 8.84
CA VAL A 102 -0.65 -1.76 9.40
C VAL A 102 -2.16 -1.57 9.23
N PRO A 103 -2.99 -2.62 9.34
CA PRO A 103 -4.43 -2.44 9.44
C PRO A 103 -4.80 -1.48 10.58
N ARG A 104 -5.75 -0.59 10.34
CA ARG A 104 -6.14 0.46 11.32
C ARG A 104 -6.53 -0.13 12.68
N GLU A 105 -7.27 -1.22 12.66
CA GLU A 105 -7.69 -1.95 13.87
C GLU A 105 -6.52 -2.49 14.68
N GLU A 106 -5.40 -2.86 14.03
CA GLU A 106 -4.19 -3.35 14.68
C GLU A 106 -3.24 -2.24 15.13
N SER A 107 -3.51 -0.99 14.75
CA SER A 107 -2.61 0.15 15.03
C SER A 107 -2.30 0.34 16.52
N PRO A 108 -3.24 0.26 17.46
CA PRO A 108 -2.92 0.40 18.89
C PRO A 108 -1.98 -0.69 19.39
N ARG A 109 -2.18 -1.92 18.94
CA ARG A 109 -1.36 -3.09 19.31
C ARG A 109 0.03 -2.99 18.67
N ALA A 110 0.09 -2.65 17.38
CA ALA A 110 1.35 -2.44 16.66
C ALA A 110 2.17 -1.29 17.28
N LEU A 111 1.52 -0.19 17.67
CA LEU A 111 2.16 0.94 18.32
C LEU A 111 2.79 0.52 19.65
N ALA A 112 2.06 -0.22 20.50
CA ALA A 112 2.56 -0.67 21.80
C ALA A 112 3.78 -1.60 21.66
N ILE A 113 3.75 -2.53 20.70
CA ILE A 113 4.89 -3.41 20.39
C ILE A 113 6.08 -2.59 19.91
N THR A 114 5.85 -1.67 18.99
CA THR A 114 6.88 -0.81 18.41
C THR A 114 7.54 0.07 19.48
N GLN A 115 6.76 0.68 20.37
CA GLN A 115 7.25 1.47 21.50
C GLN A 115 8.12 0.67 22.47
N ARG A 116 7.80 -0.60 22.69
CA ARG A 116 8.59 -1.52 23.54
C ARG A 116 9.95 -1.85 22.91
N VAL A 117 10.00 -1.94 21.59
CA VAL A 117 11.22 -2.31 20.83
C VAL A 117 12.10 -1.10 20.51
N ALA A 118 11.51 0.05 20.27
CA ALA A 118 12.19 1.26 19.82
C ALA A 118 13.46 1.65 20.63
N PRO A 119 13.48 1.57 21.97
CA PRO A 119 14.68 1.87 22.76
C PRO A 119 15.86 0.95 22.45
N GLN A 120 15.60 -0.32 22.12
CA GLN A 120 16.67 -1.29 21.75
C GLN A 120 17.29 -0.96 20.38
N LEU A 121 16.60 -0.14 19.59
CA LEU A 121 17.03 0.36 18.28
C LEU A 121 17.67 1.76 18.39
N GLY A 122 17.77 2.31 19.59
CA GLY A 122 18.27 3.67 19.84
C GLY A 122 17.25 4.77 19.58
N SER A 123 16.01 4.41 19.23
CA SER A 123 14.93 5.37 19.00
C SER A 123 14.15 5.65 20.28
N SER A 124 13.78 6.92 20.47
CA SER A 124 12.88 7.35 21.57
C SER A 124 11.53 7.87 21.07
N ARG A 125 11.35 7.95 19.74
CA ARG A 125 10.14 8.54 19.14
C ARG A 125 9.44 7.56 18.22
N VAL A 126 8.23 7.18 18.63
CA VAL A 126 7.31 6.36 17.84
C VAL A 126 5.98 7.07 17.75
N GLU A 127 5.49 7.27 16.54
CA GLU A 127 4.24 7.97 16.26
C GLU A 127 3.34 7.10 15.40
N ALA A 128 2.04 7.16 15.65
CA ALA A 128 1.02 6.53 14.82
C ALA A 128 0.06 7.58 14.26
N ASP A 129 -0.31 7.40 13.00
CA ASP A 129 -1.30 8.23 12.30
C ASP A 129 -2.35 7.30 11.67
N PRO A 130 -3.55 7.20 12.24
CA PRO A 130 -4.64 6.41 11.70
C PRO A 130 -5.47 7.16 10.66
N ALA A 131 -5.25 8.46 10.45
CA ALA A 131 -6.02 9.30 9.54
C ALA A 131 -5.41 9.35 8.13
N ILE A 132 -5.03 8.19 7.62
CA ILE A 132 -4.44 8.02 6.30
C ILE A 132 -5.31 7.18 5.37
N ALA A 133 -5.08 7.34 4.07
CA ALA A 133 -5.57 6.41 3.04
C ALA A 133 -4.46 6.09 2.05
N LYS A 134 -4.42 4.85 1.61
CA LYS A 134 -3.57 4.40 0.52
C LYS A 134 -4.34 4.47 -0.79
N ILE A 135 -3.82 5.22 -1.76
CA ILE A 135 -4.33 5.31 -3.12
C ILE A 135 -3.37 4.58 -4.04
N SER A 136 -3.87 3.74 -4.91
CA SER A 136 -3.04 2.99 -5.86
C SER A 136 -3.59 3.12 -7.26
N ILE A 137 -2.72 3.42 -8.21
CA ILE A 137 -2.98 3.15 -9.62
C ILE A 137 -2.47 1.76 -9.93
N VAL A 138 -3.23 1.02 -10.71
CA VAL A 138 -2.94 -0.37 -11.08
C VAL A 138 -2.91 -0.48 -12.60
N GLY A 139 -1.97 -1.24 -13.13
CA GLY A 139 -1.83 -1.46 -14.56
C GLY A 139 -0.71 -2.43 -14.89
N LEU A 140 -0.60 -2.83 -16.14
CA LEU A 140 0.44 -3.71 -16.64
C LEU A 140 1.61 -2.90 -17.20
N GLY A 141 2.83 -3.39 -17.00
CA GLY A 141 4.03 -2.76 -17.57
C GLY A 141 4.34 -1.37 -17.03
N MET A 142 3.82 -1.00 -15.85
CA MET A 142 4.06 0.34 -15.27
C MET A 142 5.54 0.62 -15.04
N LYS A 143 6.33 -0.40 -14.80
CA LYS A 143 7.78 -0.31 -14.61
C LYS A 143 8.50 0.13 -15.88
N ASP A 144 7.99 -0.27 -17.05
CA ASP A 144 8.60 0.00 -18.36
C ASP A 144 8.08 1.29 -18.98
N HIS A 145 7.10 1.95 -18.38
CA HIS A 145 6.50 3.20 -18.85
C HIS A 145 6.94 4.39 -18.01
N ALA A 146 7.99 5.05 -18.47
CA ALA A 146 8.44 6.30 -17.86
C ALA A 146 7.31 7.35 -17.84
N GLY A 147 7.15 8.04 -16.71
CA GLY A 147 6.20 9.14 -16.56
C GLY A 147 4.85 8.79 -15.92
N VAL A 148 4.49 7.51 -15.74
CA VAL A 148 3.23 7.14 -15.04
C VAL A 148 3.21 7.69 -13.61
N ALA A 149 4.28 7.49 -12.86
CA ALA A 149 4.44 8.04 -11.51
C ALA A 149 4.37 9.58 -11.51
N ALA A 150 5.11 10.21 -12.43
CA ALA A 150 5.11 11.67 -12.57
C ALA A 150 3.71 12.24 -12.88
N LYS A 151 2.95 11.56 -13.74
CA LYS A 151 1.57 11.93 -14.04
C LYS A 151 0.67 11.81 -12.80
N MET A 152 0.76 10.72 -12.05
CA MET A 152 0.03 10.54 -10.80
C MET A 152 0.35 11.65 -9.80
N PHE A 153 1.63 11.92 -9.58
CA PHE A 153 2.07 12.95 -8.63
C PHE A 153 1.65 14.35 -9.09
N GLY A 154 1.71 14.63 -10.41
CA GLY A 154 1.26 15.89 -10.97
C GLY A 154 -0.25 16.11 -10.81
N VAL A 155 -1.07 15.06 -10.91
CA VAL A 155 -2.52 15.14 -10.64
C VAL A 155 -2.75 15.49 -9.17
N LEU A 156 -2.12 14.78 -8.25
CA LEU A 156 -2.28 15.03 -6.82
C LEU A 156 -1.79 16.43 -6.40
N ALA A 157 -0.69 16.90 -7.01
CA ALA A 157 -0.17 18.23 -6.75
C ALA A 157 -1.13 19.35 -7.20
N ARG A 158 -1.80 19.20 -8.36
CA ARG A 158 -2.82 20.16 -8.81
C ARG A 158 -4.01 20.27 -7.88
N GLU A 159 -4.36 19.17 -7.20
CA GLU A 159 -5.43 19.11 -6.20
C GLU A 159 -4.93 19.49 -4.78
N ALA A 160 -3.68 19.97 -4.66
CA ALA A 160 -3.04 20.32 -3.38
C ALA A 160 -3.04 19.16 -2.37
N ILE A 161 -2.96 17.91 -2.85
CA ILE A 161 -2.91 16.71 -2.02
C ILE A 161 -1.44 16.35 -1.76
N ASN A 162 -1.02 16.41 -0.50
CA ASN A 162 0.32 16.04 -0.10
C ASN A 162 0.49 14.52 -0.01
N ILE A 163 1.61 14.01 -0.52
CA ILE A 163 1.98 12.60 -0.47
C ILE A 163 2.89 12.37 0.75
N GLN A 164 2.54 11.41 1.60
CA GLN A 164 3.28 11.07 2.80
C GLN A 164 4.24 9.89 2.63
N MET A 165 3.87 8.92 1.80
CA MET A 165 4.67 7.74 1.46
C MET A 165 4.42 7.36 0.00
N ILE A 166 5.41 6.75 -0.63
CA ILE A 166 5.32 6.24 -2.00
C ILE A 166 5.88 4.82 -2.00
N THR A 167 5.23 3.91 -2.71
CA THR A 167 5.80 2.60 -3.06
C THR A 167 5.40 2.23 -4.47
N THR A 168 6.27 1.50 -5.14
CA THR A 168 6.08 1.04 -6.52
C THR A 168 6.31 -0.46 -6.61
N SER A 169 5.55 -1.10 -7.50
CA SER A 169 5.77 -2.47 -7.92
C SER A 169 5.61 -2.57 -9.44
N GLU A 170 5.73 -3.76 -10.00
CA GLU A 170 5.59 -3.97 -11.44
C GLU A 170 4.20 -3.59 -11.98
N ILE A 171 3.17 -3.78 -11.15
CA ILE A 171 1.76 -3.62 -11.53
C ILE A 171 1.04 -2.47 -10.81
N LYS A 172 1.68 -1.79 -9.85
CA LYS A 172 1.03 -0.70 -9.10
C LYS A 172 1.99 0.35 -8.59
N ILE A 173 1.52 1.59 -8.54
CA ILE A 173 2.12 2.69 -7.80
C ILE A 173 1.15 3.08 -6.70
N SER A 174 1.60 3.09 -5.45
CA SER A 174 0.77 3.42 -4.30
C SER A 174 1.34 4.63 -3.57
N VAL A 175 0.45 5.50 -3.14
CA VAL A 175 0.78 6.64 -2.27
C VAL A 175 -0.09 6.63 -1.03
N VAL A 176 0.46 7.11 0.07
CA VAL A 176 -0.29 7.41 1.29
C VAL A 176 -0.54 8.91 1.34
N ILE A 177 -1.80 9.26 1.59
CA ILE A 177 -2.27 10.64 1.73
C ILE A 177 -3.11 10.76 3.01
N GLU A 178 -3.49 11.98 3.42
CA GLU A 178 -4.49 12.17 4.47
C GLU A 178 -5.86 11.59 4.03
N GLU A 179 -6.53 10.89 4.92
CA GLU A 179 -7.79 10.18 4.64
C GLU A 179 -8.89 11.10 4.07
N LYS A 180 -8.96 12.34 4.54
CA LYS A 180 -9.95 13.33 4.09
C LYS A 180 -9.94 13.60 2.58
N TYR A 181 -8.80 13.38 1.93
CA TYR A 181 -8.64 13.62 0.49
C TYR A 181 -8.90 12.39 -0.38
N THR A 182 -9.30 11.24 0.19
CA THR A 182 -9.45 9.98 -0.54
C THR A 182 -10.34 10.12 -1.78
N GLU A 183 -11.54 10.69 -1.62
CA GLU A 183 -12.52 10.79 -2.73
C GLU A 183 -12.05 11.75 -3.82
N LEU A 184 -11.47 12.89 -3.41
CA LEU A 184 -10.89 13.86 -4.34
C LEU A 184 -9.76 13.23 -5.14
N ALA A 185 -8.82 12.54 -4.48
CA ALA A 185 -7.70 11.88 -5.14
C ALA A 185 -8.16 10.81 -6.14
N VAL A 186 -9.10 9.95 -5.75
CA VAL A 186 -9.63 8.90 -6.64
C VAL A 186 -10.30 9.52 -7.86
N ARG A 187 -11.14 10.53 -7.67
CA ARG A 187 -11.83 11.22 -8.78
C ARG A 187 -10.84 11.90 -9.73
N ALA A 188 -9.86 12.63 -9.19
CA ALA A 188 -8.87 13.34 -9.99
C ALA A 188 -7.94 12.39 -10.77
N LEU A 189 -7.61 11.24 -10.20
CA LEU A 189 -6.78 10.22 -10.86
C LEU A 189 -7.55 9.39 -11.90
N HIS A 190 -8.88 9.39 -11.84
CA HIS A 190 -9.73 8.66 -12.77
C HIS A 190 -10.11 9.50 -14.00
N ALA A 191 -10.01 10.82 -13.91
CA ALA A 191 -10.26 11.77 -15.00
C ALA A 191 -9.10 11.82 -15.99
#